data_467c5951560d0da444277c8bf1cb3342
#
_entry.id   467c5951560d0da444277c8bf1cb3342
#
_cell.length_a   1.000
_cell.length_b   1.000
_cell.length_c   1.000
_cell.angle_alpha   90.00
_cell.angle_beta   90.00
_cell.angle_gamma   90.00
#
_symmetry.space_group_name_H-M   'P 1'
#
loop_
_entity.id
_entity.type
_entity.pdbx_description
1 polymer ?
#
loop_
_entity_poly.entity_id
_entity_poly.type
_entity_poly.pdbx_seq_one_letter_code
_entity_poly.pdbx_strand_id
1 'polypeptide(L)'
;MSITRKIPLVLMLLSSLSFAQEVNGEKVFTDYCWGCHHQTSVAFGPSFQEIANKRTIGEIQGHIIAPKSTYKQLGHKRSVMPSFKDKLSQDELNAITKFIMSYKSKKDK
;
A
#
# COMPACT_ATOMS: atom_id res chain seq x y z
N MET A 1 -17.30 44.21 47.08
CA MET A 1 -17.18 42.76 46.85
C MET A 1 -16.82 42.52 45.42
N SER A 2 -15.59 42.20 45.17
CA SER A 2 -15.14 41.84 43.85
C SER A 2 -15.52 40.37 43.61
N ILE A 3 -16.49 40.14 42.77
CA ILE A 3 -16.77 38.85 42.28
C ILE A 3 -15.71 38.53 41.24
N THR A 4 -14.65 37.88 41.69
CA THR A 4 -13.73 37.25 40.78
C THR A 4 -14.46 36.10 40.15
N ARG A 5 -15.12 36.35 39.03
CA ARG A 5 -15.49 35.29 38.14
C ARG A 5 -14.20 34.68 37.63
N LYS A 6 -13.76 33.65 38.30
CA LYS A 6 -12.87 32.71 37.70
C LYS A 6 -13.65 32.08 36.56
N ILE A 7 -13.52 32.66 35.39
CA ILE A 7 -13.92 31.95 34.19
C ILE A 7 -13.02 30.70 34.18
N PRO A 8 -13.59 29.51 34.36
CA PRO A 8 -12.76 28.34 34.07
C PRO A 8 -12.31 28.56 32.66
N LEU A 9 -11.02 28.70 32.48
CA LEU A 9 -10.42 28.48 31.21
C LEU A 9 -10.78 27.04 30.92
N VAL A 10 -11.93 26.83 30.29
CA VAL A 10 -12.17 25.60 29.59
C VAL A 10 -11.13 25.65 28.49
N LEU A 11 -9.96 25.12 28.82
CA LEU A 11 -9.05 24.65 27.84
C LEU A 11 -9.88 23.65 27.06
N MET A 12 -10.57 24.12 26.06
CA MET A 12 -10.92 23.27 24.95
C MET A 12 -9.59 22.83 24.39
N LEU A 13 -9.09 21.76 24.96
CA LEU A 13 -8.27 20.86 24.24
C LEU A 13 -9.10 20.48 23.02
N LEU A 14 -9.02 21.31 22.01
CA LEU A 14 -9.17 20.86 20.66
C LEU A 14 -8.07 19.84 20.49
N SER A 15 -8.34 18.66 21.03
CA SER A 15 -7.71 17.49 20.51
C SER A 15 -8.08 17.54 19.03
N SER A 16 -7.20 18.14 18.25
CA SER A 16 -7.21 17.90 16.83
C SER A 16 -7.09 16.40 16.72
N LEU A 17 -8.22 15.74 16.59
CA LEU A 17 -8.28 14.41 16.06
C LEU A 17 -7.68 14.56 14.67
N SER A 18 -6.36 14.51 14.63
CA SER A 18 -5.70 14.22 13.39
C SER A 18 -6.17 12.81 13.04
N PHE A 19 -7.24 12.73 12.26
CA PHE A 19 -7.54 11.53 11.52
C PHE A 19 -6.31 11.33 10.65
N ALA A 20 -5.35 10.55 11.15
CA ALA A 20 -4.35 9.96 10.30
C ALA A 20 -5.16 9.25 9.22
N GLN A 21 -5.18 9.82 8.03
CA GLN A 21 -5.80 9.17 6.89
C GLN A 21 -5.10 7.83 6.75
N GLU A 22 -5.86 6.76 6.97
CA GLU A 22 -5.36 5.44 6.65
C GLU A 22 -4.88 5.45 5.22
N VAL A 23 -3.66 5.01 5.01
CA VAL A 23 -3.10 4.88 3.68
C VAL A 23 -3.93 3.85 2.93
N ASN A 24 -4.56 4.28 1.85
CA ASN A 24 -5.45 3.46 1.06
C ASN A 24 -4.67 2.76 -0.05
N GLY A 25 -4.69 1.44 -0.05
CA GLY A 25 -4.01 0.62 -1.06
C GLY A 25 -4.53 0.84 -2.48
N GLU A 26 -5.83 1.12 -2.64
CA GLU A 26 -6.42 1.45 -3.94
C GLU A 26 -5.83 2.76 -4.49
N LYS A 27 -5.62 3.74 -3.64
CA LYS A 27 -4.97 5.00 -4.05
C LYS A 27 -3.52 4.77 -4.47
N VAL A 28 -2.78 3.98 -3.72
CA VAL A 28 -1.40 3.62 -4.09
C VAL A 28 -1.39 2.89 -5.44
N PHE A 29 -2.31 1.96 -5.65
CA PHE A 29 -2.48 1.28 -6.92
C PHE A 29 -2.71 2.26 -8.07
N THR A 30 -3.66 3.18 -7.91
CA THR A 30 -4.00 4.16 -8.95
C THR A 30 -2.82 5.09 -9.26
N ASP A 31 -2.10 5.51 -8.23
CA ASP A 31 -1.02 6.48 -8.39
C ASP A 31 0.27 5.87 -8.98
N TYR A 32 0.56 4.59 -8.68
CA TYR A 32 1.87 4.01 -8.99
C TYR A 32 1.84 2.72 -9.81
N CYS A 33 0.76 1.98 -9.81
CA CYS A 33 0.74 0.60 -10.34
C CYS A 33 -0.17 0.42 -11.55
N TRP A 34 -1.21 1.23 -11.67
CA TRP A 34 -2.28 1.07 -12.64
C TRP A 34 -1.82 1.07 -14.10
N GLY A 35 -0.76 1.79 -14.41
CA GLY A 35 -0.25 1.86 -15.80
C GLY A 35 0.27 0.53 -16.34
N CYS A 36 0.64 -0.40 -15.46
CA CYS A 36 1.24 -1.68 -15.84
C CYS A 36 0.50 -2.89 -15.28
N HIS A 37 -0.28 -2.73 -14.23
CA HIS A 37 -1.00 -3.82 -13.58
C HIS A 37 -2.50 -3.53 -13.51
N HIS A 38 -3.30 -4.57 -13.68
CA HIS A 38 -4.72 -4.55 -13.39
C HIS A 38 -5.04 -5.54 -12.28
N GLN A 39 -6.25 -5.46 -11.74
CA GLN A 39 -6.63 -6.29 -10.59
C GLN A 39 -6.73 -7.77 -10.97
N THR A 40 -7.44 -8.07 -12.06
CA THR A 40 -7.73 -9.45 -12.46
C THR A 40 -7.34 -9.78 -13.90
N SER A 41 -6.96 -8.79 -14.68
CA SER A 41 -6.60 -8.96 -16.10
C SER A 41 -5.11 -8.74 -16.31
N VAL A 42 -4.53 -9.51 -17.21
CA VAL A 42 -3.16 -9.29 -17.67
C VAL A 42 -3.11 -7.98 -18.45
N ALA A 43 -2.14 -7.15 -18.11
CA ALA A 43 -1.82 -5.91 -18.82
C ALA A 43 -0.36 -5.97 -19.26
N PHE A 44 0.38 -4.88 -19.13
CA PHE A 44 1.81 -4.89 -19.37
C PHE A 44 2.53 -5.83 -18.38
N GLY A 45 2.10 -5.82 -17.12
CA GLY A 45 2.53 -6.76 -16.09
C GLY A 45 1.42 -7.75 -15.72
N PRO A 46 1.73 -8.74 -14.86
CA PRO A 46 0.74 -9.69 -14.38
C PRO A 46 -0.36 -9.01 -13.57
N SER A 47 -1.55 -9.63 -13.53
CA SER A 47 -2.64 -9.15 -12.70
C SER A 47 -2.29 -9.29 -11.21
N PHE A 48 -2.92 -8.48 -10.38
CA PHE A 48 -2.77 -8.60 -8.92
C PHE A 48 -3.28 -9.95 -8.41
N GLN A 49 -4.32 -10.49 -9.04
CA GLN A 49 -4.81 -11.82 -8.70
C GLN A 49 -3.76 -12.90 -8.96
N GLU A 50 -3.08 -12.84 -10.08
CA GLU A 50 -2.00 -13.79 -10.38
C GLU A 50 -0.85 -13.63 -9.37
N ILE A 51 -0.44 -12.42 -9.10
CA ILE A 51 0.61 -12.13 -8.12
C ILE A 51 0.24 -12.68 -6.74
N ALA A 52 -0.97 -12.38 -6.28
CA ALA A 52 -1.44 -12.85 -4.97
C ALA A 52 -1.52 -14.38 -4.88
N ASN A 53 -1.88 -15.03 -5.99
CA ASN A 53 -1.97 -16.48 -6.02
C ASN A 53 -0.62 -17.18 -6.04
N LYS A 54 0.41 -16.55 -6.60
CA LYS A 54 1.72 -17.17 -6.82
C LYS A 54 2.80 -16.75 -5.83
N ARG A 55 2.67 -15.56 -5.22
CA ARG A 55 3.75 -14.94 -4.46
C ARG A 55 3.41 -14.81 -2.99
N THR A 56 4.42 -14.89 -2.15
CA THR A 56 4.32 -14.54 -0.74
C THR A 56 4.34 -13.03 -0.56
N ILE A 57 3.88 -12.55 0.58
CA ILE A 57 3.97 -11.12 0.94
C ILE A 57 5.41 -10.63 0.84
N GLY A 58 6.36 -11.39 1.35
CA GLY A 58 7.77 -11.02 1.31
C GLY A 58 8.31 -10.90 -0.11
N GLU A 59 7.93 -11.82 -1.00
CA GLU A 59 8.30 -11.76 -2.42
C GLU A 59 7.71 -10.53 -3.11
N ILE A 60 6.45 -10.23 -2.83
CA ILE A 60 5.77 -9.06 -3.39
C ILE A 60 6.48 -7.78 -2.95
N GLN A 61 6.71 -7.60 -1.66
CA GLN A 61 7.35 -6.41 -1.12
C GLN A 61 8.80 -6.29 -1.60
N GLY A 62 9.54 -7.39 -1.59
CA GLY A 62 10.91 -7.43 -2.10
C GLY A 62 11.00 -7.00 -3.56
N HIS A 63 10.07 -7.45 -4.39
CA HIS A 63 10.06 -7.10 -5.80
C HIS A 63 9.65 -5.63 -6.06
N ILE A 64 8.72 -5.09 -5.28
CA ILE A 64 8.34 -3.67 -5.36
C ILE A 64 9.54 -2.78 -5.02
N ILE A 65 10.31 -3.15 -4.02
CA ILE A 65 11.45 -2.35 -3.52
C ILE A 65 12.71 -2.56 -4.36
N ALA A 66 13.00 -3.81 -4.72
CA ALA A 66 14.27 -4.16 -5.38
C ALA A 66 14.06 -5.13 -6.57
N PRO A 67 13.37 -4.69 -7.62
CA PRO A 67 13.07 -5.57 -8.75
C PRO A 67 14.32 -6.09 -9.46
N LYS A 68 15.39 -5.31 -9.53
CA LYS A 68 16.65 -5.74 -10.14
C LYS A 68 17.34 -6.87 -9.37
N SER A 69 17.09 -6.97 -8.06
CA SER A 69 17.66 -8.03 -7.22
C SER A 69 16.80 -9.28 -7.17
N THR A 70 15.53 -9.19 -7.50
CA THR A 70 14.55 -10.26 -7.28
C THR A 70 13.98 -10.88 -8.55
N TYR A 71 14.08 -10.22 -9.69
CA TYR A 71 13.39 -10.67 -10.90
C TYR A 71 13.78 -12.08 -11.34
N LYS A 72 15.06 -12.46 -11.22
CA LYS A 72 15.52 -13.81 -11.61
C LYS A 72 14.94 -14.88 -10.70
N GLN A 73 14.92 -14.63 -9.39
CA GLN A 73 14.36 -15.57 -8.42
C GLN A 73 12.86 -15.78 -8.63
N LEU A 74 12.17 -14.75 -9.12
CA LEU A 74 10.75 -14.82 -9.44
C LEU A 74 10.48 -15.42 -10.83
N GLY A 75 11.51 -15.80 -11.58
CA GLY A 75 11.37 -16.43 -12.89
C GLY A 75 11.17 -15.45 -14.04
N HIS A 76 11.43 -14.17 -13.85
CA HIS A 76 11.32 -13.20 -14.93
C HIS A 76 12.60 -13.16 -15.77
N LYS A 77 12.45 -12.99 -17.06
CA LYS A 77 13.59 -12.88 -17.99
C LYS A 77 14.23 -11.50 -17.96
N ARG A 78 13.45 -10.47 -17.61
CA ARG A 78 13.87 -9.07 -17.61
C ARG A 78 13.38 -8.39 -16.36
N SER A 79 14.14 -7.39 -15.91
CA SER A 79 13.73 -6.47 -14.87
C SER A 79 13.15 -5.22 -15.54
N VAL A 80 11.84 -5.21 -15.74
CA VAL A 80 11.14 -4.10 -16.43
C VAL A 80 10.47 -3.17 -15.41
N MET A 81 10.05 -3.71 -14.27
CA MET A 81 9.39 -2.95 -13.22
C MET A 81 10.39 -2.01 -12.56
N PRO A 82 10.07 -0.70 -12.42
CA PRO A 82 10.95 0.21 -11.69
C PRO A 82 10.91 -0.05 -10.19
N SER A 83 11.95 0.36 -9.47
CA SER A 83 11.96 0.32 -8.02
C SER A 83 11.09 1.43 -7.43
N PHE A 84 10.30 1.09 -6.43
CA PHE A 84 9.49 2.06 -5.68
C PHE A 84 10.06 2.36 -4.29
N LYS A 85 11.30 1.97 -4.04
CA LYS A 85 11.96 2.16 -2.74
C LYS A 85 11.88 3.60 -2.23
N ASP A 86 12.12 4.56 -3.11
CA ASP A 86 12.15 5.98 -2.74
C ASP A 86 10.81 6.69 -2.95
N LYS A 87 9.80 5.97 -3.45
CA LYS A 87 8.48 6.54 -3.77
C LYS A 87 7.41 6.17 -2.77
N LEU A 88 7.52 5.01 -2.14
CA LEU A 88 6.52 4.51 -1.20
C LEU A 88 7.06 4.58 0.23
N SER A 89 6.24 5.10 1.13
CA SER A 89 6.46 4.92 2.57
C SER A 89 6.23 3.46 2.95
N GLN A 90 6.65 3.07 4.15
CA GLN A 90 6.38 1.74 4.67
C GLN A 90 4.87 1.48 4.76
N ASP A 91 4.09 2.49 5.18
CA ASP A 91 2.64 2.37 5.27
C ASP A 91 2.01 2.19 3.89
N GLU A 92 2.49 2.89 2.88
CA GLU A 92 2.03 2.72 1.50
C GLU A 92 2.40 1.34 0.95
N LEU A 93 3.60 0.85 1.24
CA LEU A 93 4.02 -0.49 0.85
C LEU A 93 3.12 -1.56 1.49
N ASN A 94 2.82 -1.41 2.76
CA ASN A 94 1.92 -2.32 3.47
C ASN A 94 0.50 -2.25 2.90
N ALA A 95 0.01 -1.05 2.58
CA ALA A 95 -1.32 -0.85 2.03
C ALA A 95 -1.46 -1.47 0.63
N ILE A 96 -0.49 -1.26 -0.26
CA ILE A 96 -0.53 -1.86 -1.59
C ILE A 96 -0.41 -3.39 -1.52
N THR A 97 0.41 -3.91 -0.62
CA THR A 97 0.54 -5.35 -0.41
C THR A 97 -0.79 -5.96 0.01
N LYS A 98 -1.47 -5.35 0.97
CA LYS A 98 -2.80 -5.77 1.42
C LYS A 98 -3.82 -5.70 0.28
N PHE A 99 -3.76 -4.65 -0.53
CA PHE A 99 -4.63 -4.48 -1.68
C PHE A 99 -4.40 -5.59 -2.72
N ILE A 100 -3.15 -5.90 -3.05
CA ILE A 100 -2.80 -7.00 -3.95
C ILE A 100 -3.35 -8.32 -3.39
N MET A 101 -3.11 -8.61 -2.13
CA MET A 101 -3.54 -9.87 -1.51
C MET A 101 -5.05 -10.00 -1.42
N SER A 102 -5.80 -8.91 -1.46
CA SER A 102 -7.27 -8.95 -1.48
C SER A 102 -7.83 -9.59 -2.75
N TYR A 103 -7.03 -9.67 -3.82
CA TYR A 103 -7.41 -10.32 -5.08
C TYR A 103 -7.04 -11.81 -5.13
N LYS A 104 -6.45 -12.35 -4.08
CA LYS A 104 -6.15 -13.77 -4.03
C LYS A 104 -7.43 -14.58 -4.21
N SER A 105 -7.39 -15.55 -5.12
CA SER A 105 -8.53 -16.43 -5.37
C SER A 105 -8.88 -17.23 -4.12
N LYS A 106 -10.18 -17.35 -3.81
CA LYS A 106 -10.64 -18.25 -2.77
C LYS A 106 -10.40 -19.68 -3.23
N LYS A 107 -9.76 -20.48 -2.38
CA LYS A 107 -9.68 -21.92 -2.66
C LYS A 107 -11.06 -22.52 -2.54
N ASP A 108 -11.59 -23.00 -3.64
CA ASP A 108 -12.73 -23.90 -3.60
C ASP A 108 -12.30 -25.18 -2.88
N LYS A 109 -13.09 -25.56 -1.87
CA LYS A 109 -12.88 -26.84 -1.22
C LYS A 109 -13.21 -27.99 -2.15
#